data_7951b966f8aa00c6c954d1fbc00d47f9
#
_entry.id   7951b966f8aa00c6c954d1fbc00d47f9
#
_cell.length_a   1.000
_cell.length_b   1.000
_cell.length_c   1.000
_cell.angle_alpha   90.00
_cell.angle_beta   90.00
_cell.angle_gamma   90.00
#
_symmetry.space_group_name_H-M   'P 1'
#
loop_
_entity.id
_entity.type
_entity.pdbx_description
1 polymer ?
#
loop_
_entity_poly.entity_id
_entity_poly.type
_entity_poly.pdbx_seq_one_letter_code
_entity_poly.pdbx_strand_id
1 'polypeptide(L)'
;FALLTTSCATTPKVTYDADPSADFSRFRTYSWAYTAAPAGVSPLLTQRVKTAVESVLATRGFTQATSGEFAIGFTLGSRDRVEVSSLGTYGPYFRPWGGWGGYNQVDVRNITDGTLTIGIYDAASKAPVWHGTATQEVTSTTLSAEKVTAVVTAVLANFPPAGRSREVTDAPSPR
;
A
#
# COMPACT_ATOMS: atom_id res chain seq x y z
N PHE A 1 -13.76 10.78 32.70
CA PHE A 1 -13.96 11.29 31.32
C PHE A 1 -12.72 10.96 30.53
N ALA A 2 -12.77 9.92 29.70
CA ALA A 2 -11.68 9.56 28.78
C ALA A 2 -11.92 10.31 27.48
N LEU A 3 -11.04 11.25 27.13
CA LEU A 3 -11.00 11.86 25.81
C LEU A 3 -10.45 10.86 24.81
N LEU A 4 -11.31 10.34 23.96
CA LEU A 4 -10.93 9.60 22.75
C LEU A 4 -10.44 10.62 21.72
N THR A 5 -9.13 10.79 21.59
CA THR A 5 -8.54 11.55 20.49
C THR A 5 -8.60 10.69 19.23
N THR A 6 -9.59 10.93 18.38
CA THR A 6 -9.66 10.39 17.01
C THR A 6 -8.54 11.04 16.20
N SER A 7 -7.40 10.35 16.07
CA SER A 7 -6.37 10.72 15.12
C SER A 7 -6.91 10.47 13.72
N CYS A 8 -7.10 11.52 12.92
CA CYS A 8 -7.38 11.41 11.49
C CYS A 8 -6.12 10.84 10.78
N ALA A 9 -5.99 9.53 10.76
CA ALA A 9 -4.99 8.87 9.95
C ALA A 9 -5.49 8.85 8.50
N THR A 10 -4.77 9.49 7.60
CA THR A 10 -5.03 9.40 6.16
C THR A 10 -4.86 7.93 5.74
N THR A 11 -5.94 7.31 5.29
CA THR A 11 -5.93 5.89 4.87
C THR A 11 -5.17 5.77 3.55
N PRO A 12 -4.15 4.89 3.45
CA PRO A 12 -3.44 4.67 2.20
C PRO A 12 -4.36 4.07 1.14
N LYS A 13 -4.19 4.49 -0.12
CA LYS A 13 -4.84 3.85 -1.26
C LYS A 13 -4.10 2.55 -1.55
N VAL A 14 -4.78 1.41 -1.40
CA VAL A 14 -4.20 0.09 -1.60
C VAL A 14 -4.78 -0.57 -2.84
N THR A 15 -3.89 -1.15 -3.65
CA THR A 15 -4.23 -2.04 -4.77
C THR A 15 -3.42 -3.31 -4.66
N TYR A 16 -3.94 -4.44 -5.11
CA TYR A 16 -3.23 -5.71 -5.15
C TYR A 16 -3.67 -6.53 -6.35
N ASP A 17 -2.78 -7.46 -6.74
CA ASP A 17 -3.06 -8.47 -7.75
C ASP A 17 -2.42 -9.79 -7.35
N ALA A 18 -3.02 -10.90 -7.75
CA ALA A 18 -2.60 -12.24 -7.40
C ALA A 18 -2.77 -13.17 -8.59
N ASP A 19 -1.78 -14.04 -8.80
CA ASP A 19 -1.86 -15.09 -9.81
C ASP A 19 -2.98 -16.08 -9.42
N PRO A 20 -4.03 -16.22 -10.23
CA PRO A 20 -5.15 -17.10 -9.93
C PRO A 20 -4.75 -18.60 -9.97
N SER A 21 -3.61 -18.94 -10.57
CA SER A 21 -3.09 -20.30 -10.66
C SER A 21 -2.17 -20.67 -9.49
N ALA A 22 -1.74 -19.71 -8.68
CA ALA A 22 -0.85 -19.93 -7.56
C ALA A 22 -1.54 -20.64 -6.39
N ASP A 23 -0.89 -21.65 -5.84
CA ASP A 23 -1.33 -22.34 -4.63
C ASP A 23 -0.71 -21.70 -3.38
N PHE A 24 -1.45 -20.79 -2.77
CA PHE A 24 -1.04 -20.11 -1.53
C PHE A 24 -1.19 -21.00 -0.28
N SER A 25 -1.92 -22.11 -0.37
CA SER A 25 -2.20 -22.97 0.79
C SER A 25 -0.95 -23.68 1.33
N ARG A 26 0.06 -23.86 0.49
CA ARG A 26 1.34 -24.48 0.84
C ARG A 26 2.33 -23.53 1.52
N PHE A 27 2.12 -22.23 1.46
CA PHE A 27 3.03 -21.24 2.04
C PHE A 27 2.97 -21.23 3.55
N ARG A 28 4.12 -21.46 4.21
CA ARG A 28 4.32 -21.40 5.65
C ARG A 28 5.57 -20.60 6.02
N THR A 29 6.61 -20.74 5.20
CA THR A 29 7.92 -20.13 5.45
C THR A 29 8.30 -19.19 4.32
N TYR A 30 8.96 -18.09 4.68
CA TYR A 30 9.42 -17.10 3.70
C TYR A 30 10.90 -16.77 3.87
N SER A 31 11.50 -16.32 2.78
CA SER A 31 12.84 -15.73 2.75
C SER A 31 12.78 -14.34 2.11
N TRP A 32 13.78 -13.50 2.39
CA TRP A 32 13.89 -12.23 1.69
C TRP A 32 14.49 -12.43 0.30
N ALA A 33 13.86 -11.85 -0.72
CA ALA A 33 14.33 -11.92 -2.11
C ALA A 33 15.65 -11.16 -2.29
N TYR A 34 15.85 -10.09 -1.50
CA TYR A 34 17.08 -9.30 -1.46
C TYR A 34 17.25 -8.66 -0.09
N THR A 35 18.52 -8.43 0.30
CA THR A 35 18.87 -7.90 1.62
C THR A 35 19.35 -6.44 1.56
N ALA A 36 19.67 -5.94 0.36
CA ALA A 36 20.17 -4.59 0.17
C ALA A 36 19.05 -3.55 0.14
N ALA A 37 19.29 -2.39 0.75
CA ALA A 37 18.38 -1.26 0.63
C ALA A 37 18.34 -0.76 -0.82
N PRO A 38 17.15 -0.40 -1.36
CA PRO A 38 17.06 0.24 -2.66
C PRO A 38 17.90 1.54 -2.71
N ALA A 39 18.51 1.82 -3.85
CA ALA A 39 19.30 3.04 -4.03
C ALA A 39 18.43 4.29 -3.76
N GLY A 40 18.97 5.26 -3.04
CA GLY A 40 18.29 6.51 -2.72
C GLY A 40 17.27 6.43 -1.58
N VAL A 41 17.04 5.27 -0.99
CA VAL A 41 16.14 5.10 0.16
C VAL A 41 16.95 5.07 1.46
N SER A 42 16.42 5.74 2.50
CA SER A 42 17.02 5.71 3.84
C SER A 42 17.13 4.27 4.37
N PRO A 43 18.32 3.81 4.79
CA PRO A 43 18.48 2.48 5.40
C PRO A 43 17.57 2.25 6.61
N LEU A 44 17.30 3.30 7.40
CA LEU A 44 16.41 3.23 8.55
C LEU A 44 14.95 3.01 8.14
N LEU A 45 14.51 3.64 7.05
CA LEU A 45 13.17 3.41 6.52
C LEU A 45 13.04 1.98 5.97
N THR A 46 14.05 1.51 5.24
CA THR A 46 14.14 0.12 4.77
C THR A 46 14.02 -0.87 5.93
N GLN A 47 14.75 -0.63 7.02
CA GLN A 47 14.69 -1.48 8.20
C GLN A 47 13.31 -1.45 8.87
N ARG A 48 12.68 -0.27 8.99
CA ARG A 48 11.31 -0.15 9.54
C ARG A 48 10.30 -0.93 8.73
N VAL A 49 10.36 -0.84 7.39
CA VAL A 49 9.48 -1.60 6.50
C VAL A 49 9.71 -3.09 6.68
N LYS A 50 10.97 -3.53 6.72
CA LYS A 50 11.33 -4.94 6.92
C LYS A 50 10.77 -5.47 8.25
N THR A 51 11.00 -4.78 9.35
CA THR A 51 10.48 -5.14 10.68
C THR A 51 8.94 -5.18 10.70
N ALA A 52 8.29 -4.22 10.05
CA ALA A 52 6.83 -4.21 9.96
C ALA A 52 6.28 -5.41 9.17
N VAL A 53 6.90 -5.74 8.03
CA VAL A 53 6.53 -6.92 7.22
C VAL A 53 6.71 -8.21 8.03
N GLU A 54 7.85 -8.37 8.69
CA GLU A 54 8.14 -9.53 9.55
C GLU A 54 7.09 -9.69 10.67
N SER A 55 6.75 -8.58 11.33
CA SER A 55 5.72 -8.57 12.37
C SER A 55 4.35 -8.98 11.84
N VAL A 56 3.91 -8.41 10.70
CA VAL A 56 2.62 -8.72 10.10
C VAL A 56 2.55 -10.17 9.64
N LEU A 57 3.61 -10.69 9.03
CA LEU A 57 3.66 -12.09 8.59
C LEU A 57 3.66 -13.05 9.78
N ALA A 58 4.38 -12.74 10.84
CA ALA A 58 4.40 -13.54 12.07
C ALA A 58 3.01 -13.65 12.72
N THR A 59 2.24 -12.56 12.78
CA THR A 59 0.85 -12.58 13.30
C THR A 59 -0.08 -13.45 12.46
N ARG A 60 0.27 -13.74 11.21
CA ARG A 60 -0.48 -14.62 10.29
C ARG A 60 0.05 -16.04 10.24
N GLY A 61 1.03 -16.37 11.08
CA GLY A 61 1.58 -17.71 11.19
C GLY A 61 2.67 -18.04 10.17
N PHE A 62 3.18 -17.05 9.43
CA PHE A 62 4.34 -17.25 8.56
C PHE A 62 5.63 -17.10 9.35
N THR A 63 6.62 -17.95 9.08
CA THR A 63 7.93 -17.92 9.73
C THR A 63 9.04 -17.65 8.73
N GLN A 64 10.03 -16.87 9.16
CA GLN A 64 11.20 -16.63 8.32
C GLN A 64 12.13 -17.83 8.33
N ALA A 65 12.64 -18.19 7.16
CA ALA A 65 13.62 -19.26 6.97
C ALA A 65 14.70 -18.81 5.98
N THR A 66 15.87 -19.46 6.04
CA THR A 66 16.97 -19.21 5.08
C THR A 66 16.54 -19.60 3.66
N SER A 67 15.75 -20.68 3.54
CA SER A 67 15.13 -21.14 2.30
C SER A 67 13.63 -21.28 2.55
N GLY A 68 12.87 -20.23 2.24
CA GLY A 68 11.41 -20.22 2.40
C GLY A 68 10.72 -20.83 1.18
N GLU A 69 9.46 -21.18 1.34
CA GLU A 69 8.57 -21.64 0.26
C GLU A 69 8.20 -20.49 -0.68
N PHE A 70 8.23 -19.25 -0.16
CA PHE A 70 8.11 -18.06 -0.98
C PHE A 70 9.19 -17.03 -0.62
N ALA A 71 9.50 -16.16 -1.57
CA ALA A 71 10.37 -15.03 -1.36
C ALA A 71 9.55 -13.73 -1.32
N ILE A 72 9.91 -12.82 -0.43
CA ILE A 72 9.28 -11.52 -0.31
C ILE A 72 10.28 -10.41 -0.59
N GLY A 73 9.85 -9.42 -1.36
CA GLY A 73 10.61 -8.21 -1.61
C GLY A 73 9.72 -6.98 -1.52
N PHE A 74 10.31 -5.81 -1.38
CA PHE A 74 9.57 -4.56 -1.46
C PHE A 74 10.38 -3.49 -2.18
N THR A 75 9.67 -2.52 -2.74
CA THR A 75 10.23 -1.31 -3.30
C THR A 75 9.55 -0.09 -2.69
N LEU A 76 10.31 0.98 -2.59
CA LEU A 76 9.83 2.28 -2.13
C LEU A 76 10.03 3.28 -3.26
N GLY A 77 9.00 4.06 -3.54
CA GLY A 77 9.02 5.14 -4.51
C GLY A 77 8.46 6.43 -3.94
N SER A 78 8.81 7.55 -4.55
CA SER A 78 8.17 8.84 -4.29
C SER A 78 7.88 9.53 -5.61
N ARG A 79 6.77 10.25 -5.67
CA ARG A 79 6.38 11.08 -6.81
C ARG A 79 5.89 12.41 -6.28
N ASP A 80 6.46 13.48 -6.81
CA ASP A 80 5.94 14.81 -6.56
C ASP A 80 4.82 15.11 -7.55
N ARG A 81 3.68 15.61 -7.05
CA ARG A 81 2.59 16.11 -7.86
C ARG A 81 2.22 17.51 -7.43
N VAL A 82 1.81 18.30 -8.39
CA VAL A 82 1.30 19.65 -8.16
C VAL A 82 -0.23 19.58 -8.19
N GLU A 83 -0.85 19.90 -7.07
CA GLU A 83 -2.30 20.04 -6.99
C GLU A 83 -2.67 21.52 -7.14
N VAL A 84 -3.44 21.82 -8.17
CA VAL A 84 -3.94 23.15 -8.46
C VAL A 84 -5.42 23.18 -8.10
N SER A 85 -5.76 23.76 -6.96
CA SER A 85 -7.16 23.98 -6.56
C SER A 85 -7.60 25.34 -7.05
N SER A 86 -8.36 25.40 -8.14
CA SER A 86 -9.11 26.59 -8.51
C SER A 86 -10.46 26.56 -7.78
N LEU A 87 -10.61 27.33 -6.72
CA LEU A 87 -11.92 27.62 -6.16
C LEU A 87 -12.65 28.56 -7.12
N GLY A 88 -13.35 27.97 -8.09
CA GLY A 88 -14.29 28.69 -8.92
C GLY A 88 -15.43 29.20 -8.06
N THR A 89 -15.43 30.47 -7.76
CA THR A 89 -16.59 31.12 -7.16
C THR A 89 -17.70 31.21 -8.22
N TYR A 90 -18.58 30.21 -8.23
CA TYR A 90 -19.88 30.35 -8.87
C TYR A 90 -20.74 31.23 -7.95
N GLY A 91 -20.69 32.54 -8.15
CA GLY A 91 -21.67 33.47 -7.58
C GLY A 91 -22.60 33.94 -8.70
N PRO A 92 -23.92 33.61 -8.68
CA PRO A 92 -24.86 34.18 -9.61
C PRO A 92 -25.40 35.53 -9.12
N TYR A 93 -24.53 36.48 -9.01
CA TYR A 93 -24.95 37.86 -8.81
C TYR A 93 -24.16 38.79 -9.73
N PHE A 94 -24.78 39.01 -10.89
CA PHE A 94 -24.47 40.11 -11.77
C PHE A 94 -24.70 41.42 -11.00
N ARG A 95 -23.64 42.09 -10.65
CA ARG A 95 -23.73 43.52 -10.27
C ARG A 95 -23.27 44.33 -11.47
N PRO A 96 -24.18 45.13 -12.07
CA PRO A 96 -23.80 46.07 -13.11
C PRO A 96 -23.29 47.37 -12.44
N TRP A 97 -22.05 47.41 -12.10
CA TRP A 97 -21.21 48.61 -12.01
C TRP A 97 -19.88 48.29 -11.32
N GLY A 98 -18.82 48.40 -12.11
CA GLY A 98 -17.45 48.76 -11.79
C GLY A 98 -16.85 48.21 -10.50
N GLY A 99 -15.99 47.19 -10.62
CA GLY A 99 -15.09 46.77 -9.57
C GLY A 99 -14.04 45.80 -10.17
N TRP A 100 -12.91 46.32 -10.59
CA TRP A 100 -11.72 45.54 -10.92
C TRP A 100 -11.21 44.92 -9.61
N GLY A 101 -11.11 43.58 -9.57
CA GLY A 101 -10.49 42.91 -8.42
C GLY A 101 -11.02 41.52 -8.14
N GLY A 102 -11.15 40.65 -9.12
CA GLY A 102 -11.27 39.23 -8.91
C GLY A 102 -9.88 38.62 -8.85
N TYR A 103 -9.22 38.56 -7.70
CA TYR A 103 -8.03 37.74 -7.55
C TYR A 103 -8.50 36.29 -7.48
N ASN A 104 -8.30 35.56 -8.58
CA ASN A 104 -8.37 34.11 -8.56
C ASN A 104 -7.17 33.62 -7.73
N GLN A 105 -7.43 33.34 -6.47
CA GLN A 105 -6.42 32.71 -5.62
C GLN A 105 -6.29 31.26 -6.05
N VAL A 106 -5.28 30.99 -6.86
CA VAL A 106 -4.88 29.65 -7.24
C VAL A 106 -4.00 29.14 -6.11
N ASP A 107 -4.51 28.23 -5.31
CA ASP A 107 -3.70 27.55 -4.30
C ASP A 107 -2.96 26.39 -4.98
N VAL A 108 -1.64 26.55 -5.08
CA VAL A 108 -0.73 25.54 -5.67
C VAL A 108 -0.05 24.82 -4.52
N ARG A 109 -0.37 23.55 -4.34
CA ARG A 109 0.26 22.69 -3.35
C ARG A 109 1.17 21.68 -4.03
N ASN A 110 2.41 21.63 -3.58
CA ASN A 110 3.32 20.54 -3.91
C ASN A 110 3.07 19.39 -2.93
N ILE A 111 2.63 18.26 -3.44
CA ILE A 111 2.33 17.06 -2.66
C ILE A 111 3.29 15.97 -3.10
N THR A 112 3.93 15.31 -2.13
CA THR A 112 4.76 14.13 -2.39
C THR A 112 3.99 12.88 -2.02
N ASP A 113 3.71 12.03 -3.00
CA ASP A 113 3.13 10.71 -2.78
C ASP A 113 4.24 9.68 -2.57
N GLY A 114 4.23 9.03 -1.42
CA GLY A 114 5.05 7.85 -1.14
C GLY A 114 4.34 6.57 -1.59
N THR A 115 5.06 5.68 -2.22
CA THR A 115 4.53 4.39 -2.70
C THR A 115 5.36 3.26 -2.10
N LEU A 116 4.69 2.29 -1.46
CA LEU A 116 5.26 1.03 -1.03
C LEU A 116 4.64 -0.09 -1.87
N THR A 117 5.48 -0.85 -2.56
CA THR A 117 5.05 -2.07 -3.26
C THR A 117 5.72 -3.28 -2.60
N ILE A 118 4.94 -4.29 -2.23
CA ILE A 118 5.40 -5.57 -1.71
C ILE A 118 5.11 -6.63 -2.77
N GLY A 119 6.15 -7.38 -3.17
CA GLY A 119 6.03 -8.49 -4.11
C GLY A 119 6.31 -9.82 -3.42
N ILE A 120 5.56 -10.85 -3.80
CA ILE A 120 5.72 -12.21 -3.32
C ILE A 120 5.96 -13.11 -4.52
N TYR A 121 6.99 -13.93 -4.42
CA TYR A 121 7.48 -14.81 -5.46
C TYR A 121 7.49 -16.24 -4.94
N ASP A 122 7.03 -17.17 -5.73
CA ASP A 122 7.21 -18.59 -5.46
C ASP A 122 8.71 -18.93 -5.44
N ALA A 123 9.19 -19.56 -4.38
CA ALA A 123 10.62 -19.81 -4.23
C ALA A 123 11.17 -20.85 -5.22
N ALA A 124 10.34 -21.79 -5.66
CA ALA A 124 10.73 -22.84 -6.59
C ALA A 124 10.79 -22.33 -8.04
N SER A 125 9.71 -21.71 -8.52
CA SER A 125 9.61 -21.23 -9.90
C SER A 125 10.20 -19.83 -10.11
N LYS A 126 10.45 -19.07 -9.02
CA LYS A 126 10.84 -17.66 -9.05
C LYS A 126 9.79 -16.72 -9.70
N ALA A 127 8.63 -17.25 -9.99
CA ALA A 127 7.54 -16.47 -10.58
C ALA A 127 6.89 -15.53 -9.54
N PRO A 128 6.52 -14.31 -9.94
CA PRO A 128 5.70 -13.45 -9.09
C PRO A 128 4.31 -14.08 -8.96
N VAL A 129 3.83 -14.24 -7.73
CA VAL A 129 2.52 -14.84 -7.44
C VAL A 129 1.55 -13.86 -6.80
N TRP A 130 2.06 -12.79 -6.22
CA TRP A 130 1.24 -11.74 -5.63
C TRP A 130 2.02 -10.44 -5.53
N HIS A 131 1.34 -9.32 -5.69
CA HIS A 131 1.87 -8.04 -5.31
C HIS A 131 0.79 -7.13 -4.75
N GLY A 132 1.19 -6.25 -3.83
CA GLY A 132 0.33 -5.22 -3.28
C GLY A 132 1.06 -3.90 -3.23
N THR A 133 0.35 -2.81 -3.52
CA THR A 133 0.89 -1.45 -3.54
C THR A 133 0.03 -0.55 -2.69
N ALA A 134 0.65 0.22 -1.80
CA ALA A 134 0.02 1.33 -1.10
C ALA A 134 0.62 2.65 -1.56
N THR A 135 -0.24 3.62 -1.82
CA THR A 135 0.15 5.00 -2.11
C THR A 135 -0.47 5.91 -1.06
N GLN A 136 0.34 6.77 -0.47
CA GLN A 136 -0.06 7.73 0.55
C GLN A 136 0.67 9.04 0.37
N GLU A 137 -0.03 10.14 0.62
CA GLU A 137 0.59 11.47 0.73
C GLU A 137 1.59 11.50 1.90
N VAL A 138 2.79 11.97 1.63
CA VAL A 138 3.88 12.07 2.62
C VAL A 138 4.20 13.53 2.84
N THR A 139 3.86 14.03 4.01
CA THR A 139 4.14 15.42 4.44
C THR A 139 5.52 15.58 5.09
N SER A 140 6.21 14.48 5.37
CA SER A 140 7.54 14.46 5.98
C SER A 140 8.36 13.32 5.41
N THR A 141 9.66 13.55 5.23
CA THR A 141 10.62 12.53 4.76
C THR A 141 10.86 11.42 5.80
N THR A 142 10.40 11.62 7.02
CA THR A 142 10.55 10.64 8.10
C THR A 142 9.18 10.08 8.48
N LEU A 143 8.91 8.85 8.04
CA LEU A 143 7.73 8.11 8.48
C LEU A 143 8.01 7.43 9.83
N SER A 144 7.11 7.61 10.80
CA SER A 144 7.20 6.90 12.08
C SER A 144 7.00 5.39 11.90
N ALA A 145 7.48 4.59 12.85
CA ALA A 145 7.34 3.13 12.79
C ALA A 145 5.87 2.70 12.76
N GLU A 146 4.99 3.40 13.49
CA GLU A 146 3.56 3.13 13.54
C GLU A 146 2.89 3.37 12.17
N LYS A 147 3.25 4.47 11.49
CA LYS A 147 2.73 4.77 10.15
C LYS A 147 3.19 3.72 9.14
N VAL A 148 4.47 3.33 9.20
CA VAL A 148 5.01 2.27 8.33
C VAL A 148 4.28 0.95 8.59
N THR A 149 4.07 0.57 9.85
CA THR A 149 3.34 -0.66 10.21
C THR A 149 1.90 -0.62 9.71
N ALA A 150 1.21 0.51 9.85
CA ALA A 150 -0.15 0.67 9.35
C ALA A 150 -0.24 0.49 7.82
N VAL A 151 0.71 1.09 7.07
CA VAL A 151 0.78 0.94 5.61
C VAL A 151 1.07 -0.51 5.21
N VAL A 152 2.06 -1.16 5.83
CA VAL A 152 2.39 -2.57 5.57
C VAL A 152 1.22 -3.49 5.89
N THR A 153 0.54 -3.25 7.01
CA THR A 153 -0.67 -4.02 7.39
C THR A 153 -1.76 -3.87 6.33
N ALA A 154 -1.99 -2.65 5.84
CA ALA A 154 -2.98 -2.39 4.81
C ALA A 154 -2.63 -3.07 3.47
N VAL A 155 -1.35 -3.01 3.03
CA VAL A 155 -0.90 -3.71 1.82
C VAL A 155 -1.12 -5.21 1.94
N LEU A 156 -0.64 -5.80 3.02
CA LEU A 156 -0.73 -7.25 3.22
C LEU A 156 -2.12 -7.73 3.60
N ALA A 157 -3.11 -6.85 3.84
CA ALA A 157 -4.46 -7.26 4.25
C ALA A 157 -5.08 -8.35 3.36
N ASN A 158 -4.75 -8.34 2.07
CA ASN A 158 -5.23 -9.29 1.07
C ASN A 158 -4.22 -10.39 0.72
N PHE A 159 -3.21 -10.62 1.57
CA PHE A 159 -2.27 -11.73 1.40
C PHE A 159 -2.35 -12.69 2.61
N PRO A 160 -2.44 -14.02 2.41
CA PRO A 160 -2.75 -14.66 1.13
C PRO A 160 -4.16 -14.28 0.65
N PRO A 161 -4.43 -14.22 -0.65
CA PRO A 161 -5.78 -13.99 -1.12
C PRO A 161 -6.67 -15.12 -0.61
N ALA A 162 -7.88 -14.77 -0.14
CA ALA A 162 -8.85 -15.77 0.29
C ALA A 162 -9.06 -16.75 -0.86
N GLY A 163 -8.67 -18.01 -0.66
CA GLY A 163 -8.85 -19.05 -1.65
C GLY A 163 -10.31 -19.04 -2.10
N ARG A 164 -10.57 -18.93 -3.39
CA ARG A 164 -11.87 -19.33 -3.92
C ARG A 164 -11.99 -20.80 -3.58
N SER A 165 -12.80 -21.09 -2.56
CA SER A 165 -13.30 -22.44 -2.36
C SER A 165 -13.82 -22.86 -3.72
N ARG A 166 -13.23 -23.86 -4.35
CA ARG A 166 -13.86 -24.51 -5.48
C ARG A 166 -15.19 -25.00 -4.96
N GLU A 167 -16.22 -24.26 -5.25
CA GLU A 167 -17.58 -24.76 -5.20
C GLU A 167 -17.62 -25.90 -6.22
N VAL A 168 -17.45 -27.11 -5.71
CA VAL A 168 -17.75 -28.33 -6.49
C VAL A 168 -19.24 -28.28 -6.71
N THR A 169 -19.66 -27.68 -7.82
CA THR A 169 -21.00 -27.85 -8.35
C THR A 169 -21.09 -29.29 -8.78
N ASP A 170 -21.52 -30.13 -7.84
CA ASP A 170 -22.00 -31.49 -8.12
C ASP A 170 -23.29 -31.34 -8.92
N ALA A 171 -23.14 -31.32 -10.24
CA ALA A 171 -24.27 -31.33 -11.16
C ALA A 171 -24.85 -32.75 -11.15
N PRO A 172 -26.12 -32.95 -10.76
CA PRO A 172 -26.74 -34.26 -10.85
C PRO A 172 -26.88 -34.64 -12.32
N SER A 173 -26.29 -35.78 -12.69
CA SER A 173 -26.51 -36.45 -13.98
C SER A 173 -28.00 -36.66 -14.23
N PRO A 174 -28.54 -36.28 -15.41
CA PRO A 174 -29.89 -36.68 -15.79
C PRO A 174 -29.93 -38.16 -16.14
N ARG A 175 -30.94 -38.83 -15.58
CA ARG A 175 -31.32 -40.18 -15.97
C ARG A 175 -32.12 -40.18 -17.27
#